data_d2b421bc325b9e3fe7e3f3dfc254417f
#
_entry.id   d2b421bc325b9e3fe7e3f3dfc254417f
#
_cell.length_a   1.000
_cell.length_b   1.000
_cell.length_c   1.000
_cell.angle_alpha   90.00
_cell.angle_beta   90.00
_cell.angle_gamma   90.00
#
_symmetry.space_group_name_H-M   'P 1'
#
loop_
_entity.id
_entity.type
_entity.pdbx_description
1 polymer ?
#
loop_
_entity_poly.entity_id
_entity_poly.type
_entity_poly.pdbx_seq_one_letter_code
_entity_poly.pdbx_strand_id
1 'polypeptide(L)'
;MKLTNSGFQRGYNPIVVEGDASDMNMDFGELLMEKGDTVSYNEPKECIYVLVTGKVTFRWADKEETVERKSCFHEDPILLHVPQNTAVELMCQSDKAEVSIQRTTNPKHFEPKLMKGEDLLCGSELRGAGLMNEASTRIVRTFLDRSNCPETNFFIGEVVSYPGKWSSFPPIPTRSLRSTSISSCPKMATAMPRWETPSIKFTTTTPPAWPTA
;
A
#
# COMPACT_ATOMS: atom_id res chain seq x y z
N MET A 1 19.85 1.63 4.39
CA MET A 1 19.18 2.55 3.45
C MET A 1 18.85 3.85 4.15
N LYS A 2 19.24 5.00 3.59
CA LYS A 2 18.94 6.30 4.18
C LYS A 2 17.77 6.90 3.39
N LEU A 3 16.58 6.88 3.97
CA LEU A 3 15.44 7.57 3.37
C LEU A 3 15.61 9.07 3.61
N THR A 4 15.85 9.82 2.55
CA THR A 4 15.86 11.28 2.59
C THR A 4 14.45 11.77 2.33
N ASN A 5 13.80 12.32 3.33
CA ASN A 5 12.47 12.92 3.19
C ASN A 5 12.63 14.34 2.62
N SER A 6 12.64 14.44 1.30
CA SER A 6 12.60 15.72 0.56
C SER A 6 11.19 16.20 0.22
N GLY A 7 10.16 15.51 0.74
CA GLY A 7 8.77 15.65 0.29
C GLY A 7 8.53 14.97 -1.07
N PHE A 8 7.32 14.51 -1.30
CA PHE A 8 6.94 13.94 -2.58
C PHE A 8 6.63 15.05 -3.59
N GLN A 9 7.00 14.79 -4.84
CA GLN A 9 6.73 15.67 -5.97
C GLN A 9 5.58 15.10 -6.80
N ARG A 10 4.91 15.95 -7.60
CA ARG A 10 3.94 15.49 -8.61
C ARG A 10 4.58 14.46 -9.53
N GLY A 11 3.87 13.40 -9.82
CA GLY A 11 4.35 12.22 -10.53
C GLY A 11 4.77 11.09 -9.60
N TYR A 12 5.46 10.11 -10.15
CA TYR A 12 5.88 8.93 -9.39
C TYR A 12 7.14 9.21 -8.57
N ASN A 13 7.08 8.89 -7.29
CA ASN A 13 8.15 9.05 -6.32
C ASN A 13 8.60 7.66 -5.83
N PRO A 14 9.70 7.11 -6.34
CA PRO A 14 10.21 5.83 -5.88
C PRO A 14 10.75 5.96 -4.44
N ILE A 15 10.39 5.01 -3.59
CA ILE A 15 10.83 4.95 -2.19
C ILE A 15 11.76 3.76 -1.98
N VAL A 16 11.41 2.63 -2.57
CA VAL A 16 12.19 1.39 -2.59
C VAL A 16 12.27 0.92 -4.04
N VAL A 17 13.45 0.49 -4.44
CA VAL A 17 13.69 -0.09 -5.77
C VAL A 17 14.28 -1.49 -5.59
N GLU A 18 13.71 -2.47 -6.31
CA GLU A 18 14.19 -3.85 -6.29
C GLU A 18 15.66 -3.91 -6.69
N GLY A 19 16.47 -4.56 -5.86
CA GLY A 19 17.91 -4.69 -6.08
C GLY A 19 18.78 -3.60 -5.47
N ASP A 20 18.23 -2.50 -4.96
CA ASP A 20 19.00 -1.44 -4.24
C ASP A 20 19.69 -1.97 -2.98
N ALA A 21 19.13 -3.00 -2.38
CA ALA A 21 19.73 -3.80 -1.33
C ALA A 21 19.47 -5.28 -1.61
N SER A 22 20.34 -6.17 -1.15
CA SER A 22 20.29 -7.59 -1.47
C SER A 22 19.00 -8.31 -1.05
N ASP A 23 18.26 -7.72 -0.15
CA ASP A 23 16.99 -8.23 0.40
C ASP A 23 15.74 -7.50 -0.10
N MET A 24 15.92 -6.49 -0.98
CA MET A 24 14.82 -5.77 -1.60
C MET A 24 14.32 -6.53 -2.82
N ASN A 25 13.17 -7.20 -2.65
CA ASN A 25 12.53 -8.01 -3.69
C ASN A 25 11.26 -7.35 -4.24
N MET A 26 11.13 -6.04 -4.09
CA MET A 26 9.99 -5.28 -4.58
C MET A 26 10.35 -3.82 -4.82
N ASP A 27 9.61 -3.18 -5.72
CA ASP A 27 9.54 -1.74 -5.82
C ASP A 27 8.37 -1.22 -4.97
N PHE A 28 8.56 -0.06 -4.39
CA PHE A 28 7.52 0.67 -3.69
C PHE A 28 7.67 2.17 -3.93
N GLY A 29 6.58 2.85 -4.21
CA GLY A 29 6.57 4.29 -4.39
C GLY A 29 5.17 4.89 -4.36
N GLU A 30 5.12 6.22 -4.34
CA GLU A 30 3.89 7.00 -4.32
C GLU A 30 3.75 7.82 -5.59
N LEU A 31 2.58 7.74 -6.20
CA LEU A 31 2.19 8.54 -7.36
C LEU A 31 1.28 9.67 -6.89
N LEU A 32 1.76 10.91 -7.03
CA LEU A 32 0.95 12.11 -6.78
C LEU A 32 0.44 12.68 -8.09
N MET A 33 -0.85 12.86 -8.19
CA MET A 33 -1.53 13.33 -9.39
C MET A 33 -2.36 14.58 -9.10
N GLU A 34 -2.46 15.43 -10.11
CA GLU A 34 -3.39 16.57 -10.15
C GLU A 34 -4.47 16.33 -11.21
N LYS A 35 -5.56 17.07 -11.13
CA LYS A 35 -6.69 16.93 -12.05
C LYS A 35 -6.28 16.96 -13.51
N GLY A 36 -6.69 15.93 -14.23
CA GLY A 36 -6.39 15.78 -15.66
C GLY A 36 -5.06 15.04 -15.95
N ASP A 37 -4.26 14.76 -14.93
CA ASP A 37 -3.07 13.92 -15.14
C ASP A 37 -3.47 12.52 -15.59
N THR A 38 -2.73 12.02 -16.57
CA THR A 38 -2.84 10.65 -17.05
C THR A 38 -1.46 10.02 -17.03
N VAL A 39 -1.34 8.83 -16.43
CA VAL A 39 -0.11 8.07 -16.35
C VAL A 39 -0.37 6.63 -16.78
N SER A 40 0.49 6.09 -17.63
CA SER A 40 0.38 4.73 -18.14
C SER A 40 1.56 3.88 -17.71
N TYR A 41 1.28 2.64 -17.36
CA TYR A 41 2.26 1.63 -16.98
C TYR A 41 2.05 0.34 -17.79
N ASN A 42 3.14 -0.33 -18.11
CA ASN A 42 3.15 -1.69 -18.66
C ASN A 42 4.41 -2.38 -18.15
N GLU A 43 4.33 -2.92 -16.96
CA GLU A 43 5.48 -3.42 -16.22
C GLU A 43 5.66 -4.93 -16.39
N PRO A 44 6.89 -5.45 -16.51
CA PRO A 44 7.14 -6.89 -16.52
C PRO A 44 7.11 -7.49 -15.11
N LYS A 45 6.25 -6.96 -14.25
CA LYS A 45 6.09 -7.29 -12.84
C LYS A 45 4.62 -7.37 -12.46
N GLU A 46 4.31 -8.17 -11.46
CA GLU A 46 3.04 -8.07 -10.74
C GLU A 46 2.94 -6.70 -10.09
N CYS A 47 1.83 -5.99 -10.30
CA CYS A 47 1.63 -4.64 -9.79
C CYS A 47 0.36 -4.53 -8.96
N ILE A 48 0.44 -3.70 -7.91
CA ILE A 48 -0.70 -3.28 -7.11
C ILE A 48 -0.72 -1.76 -7.05
N TYR A 49 -1.87 -1.18 -7.35
CA TYR A 49 -2.14 0.25 -7.29
C TYR A 49 -3.21 0.50 -6.23
N VAL A 50 -2.83 1.00 -5.06
CA VAL A 50 -3.74 1.29 -3.95
C VAL A 50 -4.12 2.76 -3.98
N LEU A 51 -5.40 3.07 -4.14
CA LEU A 51 -5.89 4.43 -4.01
C LEU A 51 -5.85 4.87 -2.54
N VAL A 52 -4.96 5.79 -2.22
CA VAL A 52 -4.83 6.37 -0.87
C VAL A 52 -5.87 7.44 -0.65
N THR A 53 -5.98 8.38 -1.59
CA THR A 53 -6.98 9.44 -1.57
C THR A 53 -7.23 10.00 -2.97
N GLY A 54 -8.40 10.58 -3.18
CA GLY A 54 -8.78 11.23 -4.44
C GLY A 54 -9.76 10.40 -5.25
N LYS A 55 -9.94 10.82 -6.50
CA LYS A 55 -10.80 10.16 -7.49
C LYS A 55 -9.98 9.87 -8.73
N VAL A 56 -9.92 8.59 -9.11
CA VAL A 56 -9.11 8.09 -10.23
C VAL A 56 -9.93 7.17 -11.11
N THR A 57 -9.78 7.33 -12.41
CA THR A 57 -10.23 6.35 -13.37
C THR A 57 -9.07 5.39 -13.65
N PHE A 58 -9.28 4.11 -13.38
CA PHE A 58 -8.39 3.03 -13.79
C PHE A 58 -8.88 2.45 -15.11
N ARG A 59 -7.95 2.24 -16.05
CA ARG A 59 -8.15 1.47 -17.27
C ARG A 59 -7.16 0.33 -17.30
N TRP A 60 -7.64 -0.89 -17.55
CA TRP A 60 -6.78 -2.08 -17.65
C TRP A 60 -7.44 -3.12 -18.54
N ALA A 61 -6.67 -3.77 -19.39
CA ALA A 61 -7.23 -4.66 -20.43
C ALA A 61 -8.36 -3.92 -21.17
N ASP A 62 -9.56 -4.50 -21.24
CA ASP A 62 -10.75 -3.91 -21.87
C ASP A 62 -11.73 -3.30 -20.84
N LYS A 63 -11.26 -3.01 -19.63
CA LYS A 63 -12.06 -2.51 -18.50
C LYS A 63 -11.69 -1.08 -18.14
N GLU A 64 -12.69 -0.32 -17.70
CA GLU A 64 -12.54 1.01 -17.16
C GLU A 64 -13.44 1.17 -15.94
N GLU A 65 -12.90 1.69 -14.86
CA GLU A 65 -13.70 2.02 -13.68
C GLU A 65 -13.17 3.26 -12.99
N THR A 66 -14.10 4.17 -12.65
CA THR A 66 -13.81 5.36 -11.85
C THR A 66 -14.16 5.09 -10.40
N VAL A 67 -13.19 5.28 -9.53
CA VAL A 67 -13.33 5.07 -8.09
C VAL A 67 -12.89 6.30 -7.31
N GLU A 68 -13.46 6.47 -6.13
CA GLU A 68 -13.16 7.59 -5.24
C GLU A 68 -12.92 7.07 -3.83
N ARG A 69 -11.87 7.59 -3.18
CA ARG A 69 -11.56 7.37 -1.78
C ARG A 69 -11.19 8.71 -1.16
N LYS A 70 -12.04 9.23 -0.30
CA LYS A 70 -11.84 10.56 0.32
C LYS A 70 -10.81 10.53 1.42
N SER A 71 -10.69 9.40 2.12
CA SER A 71 -9.78 9.26 3.25
C SER A 71 -9.43 7.81 3.54
N CYS A 72 -8.15 7.48 3.50
CA CYS A 72 -7.65 6.18 3.92
C CYS A 72 -7.87 5.90 5.42
N PHE A 73 -8.20 6.91 6.23
CA PHE A 73 -8.46 6.74 7.65
C PHE A 73 -9.90 6.29 7.96
N HIS A 74 -10.86 6.61 7.08
CA HIS A 74 -12.28 6.42 7.34
C HIS A 74 -12.99 5.51 6.35
N GLU A 75 -12.37 5.26 5.20
CA GLU A 75 -12.97 4.49 4.11
C GLU A 75 -12.16 3.23 3.82
N ASP A 76 -12.84 2.21 3.35
CA ASP A 76 -12.20 0.97 2.94
C ASP A 76 -11.26 1.18 1.76
N PRO A 77 -10.22 0.39 1.65
CA PRO A 77 -9.27 0.49 0.56
C PRO A 77 -9.87 0.09 -0.78
N ILE A 78 -9.31 0.68 -1.83
CA ILE A 78 -9.59 0.36 -3.22
C ILE A 78 -8.24 0.12 -3.87
N LEU A 79 -8.08 -1.02 -4.54
CA LEU A 79 -6.83 -1.37 -5.19
C LEU A 79 -7.06 -2.10 -6.52
N LEU A 80 -6.23 -1.79 -7.51
CA LEU A 80 -6.13 -2.56 -8.75
C LEU A 80 -4.94 -3.51 -8.66
N HIS A 81 -5.17 -4.81 -8.80
CA HIS A 81 -4.17 -5.86 -8.83
C HIS A 81 -4.06 -6.46 -10.23
N VAL A 82 -2.86 -6.45 -10.78
CA VAL A 82 -2.60 -6.91 -12.15
C VAL A 82 -1.36 -7.80 -12.23
N PRO A 83 -1.37 -8.83 -13.10
CA PRO A 83 -0.17 -9.61 -13.41
C PRO A 83 0.81 -8.81 -14.27
N GLN A 84 2.00 -9.36 -14.45
CA GLN A 84 3.02 -8.80 -15.33
C GLN A 84 2.49 -8.54 -16.76
N ASN A 85 3.06 -7.52 -17.42
CA ASN A 85 2.74 -7.14 -18.80
C ASN A 85 1.26 -6.78 -19.04
N THR A 86 0.59 -6.29 -17.99
CA THR A 86 -0.74 -5.72 -18.12
C THR A 86 -0.64 -4.21 -18.25
N ALA A 87 -1.12 -3.67 -19.36
CA ALA A 87 -1.20 -2.23 -19.54
C ALA A 87 -2.25 -1.64 -18.58
N VAL A 88 -1.86 -0.63 -17.83
CA VAL A 88 -2.70 0.09 -16.89
C VAL A 88 -2.57 1.59 -17.14
N GLU A 89 -3.68 2.29 -17.22
CA GLU A 89 -3.73 3.74 -17.26
C GLU A 89 -4.49 4.28 -16.05
N LEU A 90 -3.96 5.29 -15.41
CA LEU A 90 -4.57 6.03 -14.32
C LEU A 90 -4.84 7.46 -14.76
N MET A 91 -6.07 7.93 -14.58
CA MET A 91 -6.46 9.31 -14.87
C MET A 91 -7.05 9.97 -13.62
N CYS A 92 -6.46 11.07 -13.18
CA CYS A 92 -6.93 11.83 -12.02
C CYS A 92 -8.18 12.65 -12.35
N GLN A 93 -9.26 12.41 -11.61
CA GLN A 93 -10.56 13.09 -11.76
C GLN A 93 -10.81 14.15 -10.68
N SER A 94 -10.14 14.07 -9.54
CA SER A 94 -10.20 15.04 -8.43
C SER A 94 -9.08 16.09 -8.56
N ASP A 95 -9.14 17.15 -7.76
CA ASP A 95 -8.07 18.17 -7.75
C ASP A 95 -6.71 17.57 -7.44
N LYS A 96 -6.69 16.57 -6.55
CA LYS A 96 -5.50 15.78 -6.23
C LYS A 96 -5.87 14.33 -5.99
N ALA A 97 -4.97 13.43 -6.34
CA ALA A 97 -5.05 12.03 -6.00
C ALA A 97 -3.67 11.49 -5.61
N GLU A 98 -3.67 10.51 -4.72
CA GLU A 98 -2.48 9.78 -4.27
C GLU A 98 -2.72 8.30 -4.43
N VAL A 99 -1.80 7.63 -5.12
CA VAL A 99 -1.83 6.19 -5.40
C VAL A 99 -0.51 5.57 -4.98
N SER A 100 -0.58 4.62 -4.07
CA SER A 100 0.57 3.83 -3.65
C SER A 100 0.78 2.68 -4.63
N ILE A 101 1.98 2.53 -5.14
CA ILE A 101 2.32 1.55 -6.19
C ILE A 101 3.36 0.57 -5.66
N GLN A 102 3.02 -0.72 -5.70
CA GLN A 102 3.90 -1.83 -5.34
C GLN A 102 4.11 -2.72 -6.56
N ARG A 103 5.36 -3.17 -6.78
CA ARG A 103 5.70 -4.08 -7.89
C ARG A 103 6.64 -5.17 -7.40
N THR A 104 6.46 -6.39 -7.90
CA THR A 104 7.37 -7.50 -7.62
C THR A 104 7.43 -8.46 -8.80
N THR A 105 8.56 -9.17 -8.92
CA THR A 105 8.70 -10.22 -9.93
C THR A 105 7.76 -11.38 -9.60
N ASN A 106 6.84 -11.70 -10.50
CA ASN A 106 5.95 -12.85 -10.43
C ASN A 106 5.67 -13.39 -11.83
N PRO A 107 6.15 -14.58 -12.19
CA PRO A 107 5.92 -15.17 -13.51
C PRO A 107 4.53 -15.79 -13.69
N LYS A 108 3.71 -15.85 -12.63
CA LYS A 108 2.37 -16.42 -12.70
C LYS A 108 1.40 -15.48 -13.41
N HIS A 109 0.43 -16.09 -14.09
CA HIS A 109 -0.65 -15.38 -14.74
C HIS A 109 -1.93 -15.52 -13.91
N PHE A 110 -2.67 -14.42 -13.81
CA PHE A 110 -3.98 -14.35 -13.16
C PHE A 110 -4.78 -13.21 -13.80
N GLU A 111 -6.08 -13.19 -13.58
CA GLU A 111 -6.94 -12.14 -14.11
C GLU A 111 -6.76 -10.84 -13.34
N PRO A 112 -6.55 -9.70 -14.03
CA PRO A 112 -6.52 -8.39 -13.39
C PRO A 112 -7.85 -8.09 -12.70
N LYS A 113 -7.77 -7.60 -11.46
CA LYS A 113 -8.97 -7.32 -10.65
C LYS A 113 -8.85 -6.00 -9.91
N LEU A 114 -9.89 -5.15 -10.05
CA LEU A 114 -10.12 -4.04 -9.13
C LEU A 114 -10.85 -4.58 -7.89
N MET A 115 -10.22 -4.46 -6.73
CA MET A 115 -10.70 -5.01 -5.46
C MET A 115 -11.20 -3.89 -4.56
N LYS A 116 -12.38 -4.06 -4.01
CA LYS A 116 -13.03 -3.13 -3.09
C LYS A 116 -14.11 -3.85 -2.27
N GLY A 117 -14.41 -3.36 -1.07
CA GLY A 117 -15.48 -3.91 -0.25
C GLY A 117 -15.35 -5.42 -0.02
N GLU A 118 -16.26 -6.20 -0.58
CA GLU A 118 -16.34 -7.66 -0.38
C GLU A 118 -15.16 -8.46 -0.96
N ASP A 119 -14.38 -7.86 -1.86
CA ASP A 119 -13.19 -8.51 -2.42
C ASP A 119 -12.03 -8.57 -1.44
N LEU A 120 -12.08 -7.77 -0.38
CA LEU A 120 -11.02 -7.69 0.63
C LEU A 120 -11.11 -8.89 1.57
N LEU A 121 -9.95 -9.35 2.06
CA LEU A 121 -9.86 -10.52 2.94
C LEU A 121 -10.61 -10.36 4.26
N CYS A 122 -10.51 -9.18 4.86
CA CYS A 122 -11.25 -8.86 6.09
C CYS A 122 -11.59 -7.38 6.11
N GLY A 123 -12.72 -7.09 6.73
CA GLY A 123 -13.08 -5.73 7.09
C GLY A 123 -12.08 -5.13 8.09
N SER A 124 -12.38 -3.93 8.55
CA SER A 124 -11.57 -3.25 9.56
C SER A 124 -11.57 -4.00 10.88
N GLU A 125 -10.41 -4.52 11.29
CA GLU A 125 -10.20 -5.14 12.60
C GLU A 125 -9.62 -4.14 13.59
N LEU A 126 -10.30 -3.92 14.71
CA LEU A 126 -9.74 -3.17 15.84
C LEU A 126 -8.83 -4.09 16.66
N ARG A 127 -7.52 -3.86 16.60
CA ARG A 127 -6.52 -4.64 17.35
C ARG A 127 -5.93 -3.83 18.51
N GLY A 128 -5.63 -4.51 19.62
CA GLY A 128 -5.00 -3.92 20.81
C GLY A 128 -5.97 -3.20 21.74
N ALA A 129 -7.27 -3.17 21.46
CA ALA A 129 -8.27 -2.63 22.37
C ALA A 129 -8.36 -3.47 23.66
N GLY A 130 -8.37 -2.79 24.80
CA GLY A 130 -8.43 -3.44 26.13
C GLY A 130 -7.11 -4.11 26.57
N LEU A 131 -6.04 -4.05 25.77
CA LEU A 131 -4.74 -4.64 26.08
C LEU A 131 -3.68 -3.56 26.35
N MET A 132 -2.82 -3.77 27.36
CA MET A 132 -1.67 -2.91 27.68
C MET A 132 -2.05 -1.40 27.74
N ASN A 133 -3.13 -1.08 28.42
CA ASN A 133 -3.69 0.28 28.48
C ASN A 133 -3.95 0.87 27.09
N GLU A 134 -4.34 0.04 26.14
CA GLU A 134 -4.60 0.40 24.75
C GLU A 134 -3.40 1.06 24.03
N ALA A 135 -2.19 0.83 24.50
CA ALA A 135 -1.00 1.46 23.95
C ALA A 135 -0.77 1.16 22.45
N SER A 136 -1.31 0.05 21.93
CA SER A 136 -1.16 -0.36 20.54
C SER A 136 -2.50 -0.50 19.78
N THR A 137 -3.53 0.22 20.22
CA THR A 137 -4.83 0.21 19.55
C THR A 137 -4.72 0.79 18.14
N ARG A 138 -5.14 0.02 17.16
CA ARG A 138 -5.07 0.34 15.73
C ARG A 138 -6.12 -0.41 14.93
N ILE A 139 -6.48 0.12 13.80
CA ILE A 139 -7.31 -0.58 12.81
C ILE A 139 -6.36 -1.31 11.84
N VAL A 140 -6.60 -2.57 11.58
CA VAL A 140 -5.88 -3.38 10.60
C VAL A 140 -6.84 -3.80 9.51
N ARG A 141 -6.50 -3.55 8.27
CA ARG A 141 -7.25 -3.96 7.09
C ARG A 141 -6.33 -4.79 6.21
N THR A 142 -6.65 -6.05 5.99
CA THR A 142 -5.92 -6.92 5.07
C THR A 142 -6.67 -6.95 3.75
N PHE A 143 -5.97 -6.68 2.66
CA PHE A 143 -6.60 -6.58 1.34
C PHE A 143 -6.44 -7.85 0.56
N LEU A 144 -5.21 -8.33 0.47
CA LEU A 144 -4.81 -9.37 -0.43
C LEU A 144 -3.71 -10.23 0.19
N ASP A 145 -3.88 -11.53 0.08
CA ASP A 145 -2.84 -12.53 0.27
C ASP A 145 -3.15 -13.78 -0.57
N ARG A 146 -2.43 -14.88 -0.32
CA ARG A 146 -2.64 -16.14 -1.05
C ARG A 146 -3.94 -16.87 -0.75
N SER A 147 -4.72 -16.44 0.22
CA SER A 147 -6.02 -17.06 0.51
C SER A 147 -7.11 -16.54 -0.43
N ASN A 148 -7.05 -15.28 -0.85
CA ASN A 148 -7.96 -14.70 -1.83
C ASN A 148 -7.36 -14.51 -3.23
N CYS A 149 -6.04 -14.62 -3.36
CA CYS A 149 -5.33 -14.65 -4.64
C CYS A 149 -4.12 -15.61 -4.55
N PRO A 150 -4.30 -16.91 -4.84
CA PRO A 150 -3.24 -17.93 -4.69
C PRO A 150 -1.99 -17.69 -5.52
N GLU A 151 -2.12 -16.95 -6.62
CA GLU A 151 -1.04 -16.64 -7.55
C GLU A 151 -0.16 -15.49 -7.09
N THR A 152 -0.63 -14.64 -6.18
CA THR A 152 0.08 -13.44 -5.76
C THR A 152 1.38 -13.75 -5.00
N ASN A 153 2.37 -12.88 -5.19
CA ASN A 153 3.57 -12.82 -4.35
C ASN A 153 3.47 -11.75 -3.26
N PHE A 154 2.36 -11.02 -3.20
CA PHE A 154 2.13 -9.99 -2.20
C PHE A 154 1.34 -10.47 -0.98
N PHE A 155 1.57 -9.77 0.11
CA PHE A 155 0.67 -9.64 1.24
C PHE A 155 0.46 -8.13 1.46
N ILE A 156 -0.74 -7.64 1.18
CA ILE A 156 -1.05 -6.21 1.22
C ILE A 156 -2.13 -5.93 2.25
N GLY A 157 -1.89 -4.89 3.03
CA GLY A 157 -2.84 -4.37 4.00
C GLY A 157 -2.46 -2.96 4.42
N GLU A 158 -3.35 -2.31 5.14
CA GLU A 158 -3.07 -1.04 5.78
C GLU A 158 -3.29 -1.10 7.28
N VAL A 159 -2.54 -0.29 8.01
CA VAL A 159 -2.68 -0.13 9.45
C VAL A 159 -2.94 1.34 9.74
N VAL A 160 -4.11 1.62 10.30
CA VAL A 160 -4.46 2.96 10.78
C VAL A 160 -4.17 3.01 12.27
N SER A 161 -3.11 3.73 12.65
CA SER A 161 -2.74 3.92 14.04
C SER A 161 -3.37 5.19 14.61
N TYR A 162 -3.89 5.10 15.84
CA TYR A 162 -4.40 6.27 16.53
C TYR A 162 -3.27 7.14 17.07
N PRO A 163 -3.47 8.46 17.23
CA PRO A 163 -2.49 9.36 17.81
C PRO A 163 -2.01 8.87 19.19
N GLY A 164 -0.69 8.93 19.42
CA GLY A 164 -0.08 8.50 20.67
C GLY A 164 -0.07 7.00 20.92
N LYS A 165 -0.47 6.18 19.95
CA LYS A 165 -0.46 4.72 20.03
C LYS A 165 0.69 4.13 19.22
N TRP A 166 1.18 2.97 19.66
CA TRP A 166 2.21 2.22 18.95
C TRP A 166 1.57 1.35 17.86
N SER A 167 2.21 1.29 16.71
CA SER A 167 1.93 0.27 15.71
C SER A 167 2.92 -0.87 15.88
N SER A 168 2.45 -2.06 16.25
CA SER A 168 3.27 -3.27 16.27
C SER A 168 2.80 -4.24 15.20
N PHE A 169 3.75 -4.83 14.50
CA PHE A 169 3.48 -5.92 13.56
C PHE A 169 3.99 -7.22 14.18
N PRO A 170 3.15 -8.22 14.41
CA PRO A 170 3.64 -9.52 14.84
C PRO A 170 4.50 -10.12 13.71
N PRO A 171 5.61 -10.80 14.03
CA PRO A 171 6.36 -11.55 13.03
C PRO A 171 5.44 -12.62 12.43
N ILE A 172 5.21 -12.57 11.12
CA ILE A 172 4.45 -13.58 10.41
C ILE A 172 5.44 -14.43 9.63
N PRO A 173 5.50 -15.75 9.85
CA PRO A 173 6.32 -16.66 9.05
C PRO A 173 5.67 -16.83 7.68
N THR A 174 5.88 -15.90 6.77
CA THR A 174 5.41 -16.01 5.39
C THR A 174 6.58 -15.85 4.42
N ARG A 175 6.52 -16.59 3.33
CA ARG A 175 7.42 -16.41 2.17
C ARG A 175 6.98 -15.27 1.25
N SER A 176 5.92 -14.55 1.59
CA SER A 176 5.41 -13.44 0.78
C SER A 176 6.07 -12.12 1.16
N LEU A 177 6.25 -11.27 0.17
CA LEU A 177 6.73 -9.91 0.34
C LEU A 177 5.66 -9.07 1.06
N ARG A 178 6.09 -8.18 1.92
CA ARG A 178 5.22 -7.26 2.63
C ARG A 178 5.58 -5.83 2.34
N SER A 179 4.57 -5.06 2.05
CA SER A 179 4.61 -3.61 2.13
C SER A 179 3.63 -3.14 3.19
N THR A 180 4.06 -2.27 4.07
CA THR A 180 3.20 -1.61 5.03
C THR A 180 3.47 -0.12 4.92
N SER A 181 2.46 0.65 4.53
CA SER A 181 2.49 2.10 4.60
C SER A 181 1.70 2.58 5.81
N ILE A 182 2.26 3.54 6.52
CA ILE A 182 1.60 4.21 7.64
C ILE A 182 1.47 5.67 7.25
N SER A 183 0.24 6.11 7.03
CA SER A 183 -0.07 7.52 6.79
C SER A 183 -0.61 8.17 8.06
N SER A 184 -0.20 9.40 8.35
CA SER A 184 -0.72 10.19 9.46
C SER A 184 -1.69 11.25 8.96
N CYS A 185 -2.83 11.38 9.62
CA CYS A 185 -3.79 12.44 9.29
C CYS A 185 -3.30 13.80 9.83
N PRO A 186 -3.11 14.83 9.00
CA PRO A 186 -2.65 16.15 9.46
C PRO A 186 -3.57 16.80 10.50
N LYS A 187 -4.87 16.52 10.49
CA LYS A 187 -5.82 17.03 11.49
C LYS A 187 -5.68 16.36 12.85
N MET A 188 -5.08 15.20 12.91
CA MET A 188 -4.79 14.51 14.17
C MET A 188 -3.40 14.89 14.73
N ALA A 189 -2.51 15.42 13.90
CA ALA A 189 -1.20 15.88 14.29
C ALA A 189 -1.22 17.19 15.11
N THR A 190 -2.30 17.97 15.04
CA THR A 190 -2.45 19.21 15.81
C THR A 190 -2.59 19.01 17.32
N ALA A 191 -2.81 17.78 17.78
CA ALA A 191 -2.89 17.43 19.19
C ALA A 191 -1.56 16.91 19.77
N MET A 192 -0.49 16.83 18.95
CA MET A 192 0.83 16.37 19.41
C MET A 192 1.78 17.53 19.73
N PRO A 193 2.68 17.35 20.71
CA PRO A 193 3.71 18.37 21.01
C PRO A 193 4.60 18.61 19.78
N ARG A 194 5.05 19.82 19.62
CA ARG A 194 5.70 20.45 18.46
C ARG A 194 7.00 19.81 17.94
N TRP A 195 7.43 18.66 18.43
CA TRP A 195 8.71 18.04 18.09
C TRP A 195 8.60 16.70 17.33
N GLU A 196 7.38 16.25 17.02
CA GLU A 196 7.19 15.06 16.19
C GLU A 196 6.77 15.44 14.77
N THR A 197 7.75 15.49 13.89
CA THR A 197 7.50 15.51 12.44
C THR A 197 6.82 14.19 12.07
N PRO A 198 5.72 14.17 11.29
CA PRO A 198 5.12 12.94 10.84
C PRO A 198 6.15 12.16 10.01
N SER A 199 6.59 11.04 10.53
CA SER A 199 7.51 10.15 9.82
C SER A 199 6.76 9.00 9.22
N ILE A 200 6.91 8.81 7.91
CA ILE A 200 6.48 7.59 7.24
C ILE A 200 7.48 6.51 7.66
N LYS A 201 7.01 5.49 8.38
CA LYS A 201 7.84 4.34 8.74
C LYS A 201 7.52 3.19 7.81
N PHE A 202 8.51 2.77 7.04
CA PHE A 202 8.45 1.56 6.26
C PHE A 202 9.12 0.44 7.05
N THR A 203 8.47 -0.69 7.17
CA THR A 203 9.06 -1.89 7.76
C THR A 203 9.12 -2.97 6.70
N THR A 204 10.31 -3.21 6.16
CA THR A 204 10.61 -4.41 5.38
C THR A 204 11.16 -5.44 6.33
N THR A 205 10.54 -6.60 6.42
CA THR A 205 11.08 -7.73 7.18
C THR A 205 11.52 -8.81 6.22
N THR A 206 12.82 -9.05 6.15
CA THR A 206 13.42 -10.22 5.50
C THR A 206 13.32 -11.41 6.46
N PRO A 207 12.82 -12.58 6.03
CA PRO A 207 12.88 -13.76 6.87
C PRO A 207 14.32 -14.24 7.03
N PRO A 208 14.70 -14.77 8.21
CA PRO A 208 16.03 -15.37 8.40
C PRO A 208 16.22 -16.58 7.46
N ALA A 209 17.44 -16.73 6.97
CA ALA A 209 17.84 -17.90 6.19
C ALA A 209 17.69 -19.15 7.07
N TRP A 210 16.99 -20.17 6.56
CA TRP A 210 16.88 -21.47 7.22
C TRP A 210 18.14 -22.28 6.98
N PRO A 211 18.63 -23.02 7.98
CA PRO A 211 19.70 -23.99 7.74
C PRO A 211 19.19 -25.08 6.79
N THR A 212 19.99 -25.35 5.78
CA THR A 212 19.82 -26.52 4.89
C THR A 212 20.03 -27.77 5.70
N ALA A 213 19.05 -28.68 5.74
CA ALA A 213 19.21 -30.05 6.16
C ALA A 213 19.69 -30.89 4.99
#